data_5852157147ac9531b7c1ba82d5d2591f
#
_entry.id   5852157147ac9531b7c1ba82d5d2591f
#
_cell.length_a   1.000
_cell.length_b   1.000
_cell.length_c   1.000
_cell.angle_alpha   90.00
_cell.angle_beta   90.00
_cell.angle_gamma   90.00
#
_symmetry.space_group_name_H-M   'P 1'
#
loop_
_entity.id
_entity.type
_entity.pdbx_description
1 polymer ?
#
loop_
_entity_poly.entity_id
_entity_poly.type
_entity_poly.pdbx_seq_one_letter_code
_entity_poly.pdbx_strand_id
1 'polypeptide(L)'
;PIIVKEVGAGISGRIARSLVDAGVQGIDVAGLGGTNWAVVEAARAQYPDQRAIGEAFHDWGIPTAEAITAVRHVCRDTQVIGSGGVRDGVDAAKALRLGADVAGFAGSVLESAVDSTEAMIGQLQAIVAQLRIACFCTGSRNIKELRCAPLLSGPPSPGAM
;
A
#
# COMPACT_ATOMS: atom_id res chain seq x y z
N PRO A 1 0.06 8.57 -20.57
CA PRO A 1 0.80 7.93 -19.49
C PRO A 1 0.20 6.56 -19.17
N ILE A 2 1.07 5.60 -18.82
CA ILE A 2 0.65 4.26 -18.40
C ILE A 2 1.08 4.07 -16.93
N ILE A 3 0.12 3.63 -16.11
CA ILE A 3 0.35 3.21 -14.73
C ILE A 3 0.08 1.70 -14.68
N VAL A 4 1.03 0.93 -14.15
CA VAL A 4 0.83 -0.50 -13.88
C VAL A 4 0.51 -0.69 -12.41
N LYS A 5 -0.57 -1.42 -12.15
CA LYS A 5 -1.05 -1.72 -10.81
C LYS A 5 -1.05 -3.23 -10.59
N GLU A 6 -0.50 -3.66 -9.47
CA GLU A 6 -0.70 -4.99 -8.92
C GLU A 6 -2.07 -5.07 -8.23
N VAL A 7 -2.52 -6.27 -7.88
CA VAL A 7 -3.89 -6.50 -7.41
C VAL A 7 -3.99 -7.05 -5.98
N GLY A 8 -2.89 -7.07 -5.24
CA GLY A 8 -2.89 -7.46 -3.82
C GLY A 8 -1.69 -8.29 -3.37
N ALA A 9 -0.79 -8.65 -4.28
CA ALA A 9 0.42 -9.42 -3.96
C ALA A 9 1.72 -8.59 -4.00
N GLY A 10 1.67 -7.34 -4.42
CA GLY A 10 2.80 -6.42 -4.44
C GLY A 10 3.75 -6.59 -5.63
N ILE A 11 4.41 -5.50 -6.00
CA ILE A 11 5.41 -5.48 -7.08
C ILE A 11 6.82 -5.45 -6.50
N SER A 12 7.68 -6.37 -6.92
CA SER A 12 9.09 -6.34 -6.53
C SER A 12 9.86 -5.23 -7.25
N GLY A 13 10.95 -4.73 -6.64
CA GLY A 13 11.80 -3.72 -7.27
C GLY A 13 12.34 -4.16 -8.62
N ARG A 14 12.68 -5.43 -8.82
CA ARG A 14 13.13 -5.98 -10.09
C ARG A 14 12.07 -5.85 -11.19
N ILE A 15 10.84 -6.22 -10.89
CA ILE A 15 9.71 -6.11 -11.84
C ILE A 15 9.40 -4.64 -12.11
N ALA A 16 9.37 -3.79 -11.07
CA ALA A 16 9.16 -2.36 -11.23
C ALA A 16 10.20 -1.73 -12.18
N ARG A 17 11.48 -2.07 -12.03
CA ARG A 17 12.53 -1.61 -12.94
C ARG A 17 12.26 -2.03 -14.39
N SER A 18 11.94 -3.30 -14.63
CA SER A 18 11.62 -3.79 -15.98
C SER A 18 10.43 -3.06 -16.61
N LEU A 19 9.40 -2.74 -15.81
CA LEU A 19 8.23 -1.98 -16.28
C LEU A 19 8.60 -0.55 -16.64
N VAL A 20 9.40 0.12 -15.83
CA VAL A 20 9.89 1.49 -16.09
C VAL A 20 10.78 1.53 -17.34
N ASP A 21 11.67 0.56 -17.49
CA ASP A 21 12.53 0.43 -18.68
C ASP A 21 11.70 0.19 -19.96
N ALA A 22 10.51 -0.41 -19.84
CA ALA A 22 9.53 -0.55 -20.91
C ALA A 22 8.67 0.72 -21.15
N GLY A 23 8.88 1.81 -20.39
CA GLY A 23 8.19 3.09 -20.58
C GLY A 23 6.99 3.34 -19.66
N VAL A 24 6.76 2.51 -18.65
CA VAL A 24 5.73 2.74 -17.62
C VAL A 24 6.12 3.94 -16.76
N GLN A 25 5.17 4.85 -16.52
CA GLN A 25 5.40 6.13 -15.84
C GLN A 25 4.97 6.11 -14.37
N GLY A 26 4.14 5.17 -13.97
CA GLY A 26 3.71 5.01 -12.58
C GLY A 26 3.54 3.55 -12.19
N ILE A 27 3.84 3.25 -10.93
CA ILE A 27 3.68 1.94 -10.34
C ILE A 27 2.76 2.06 -9.12
N ASP A 28 1.66 1.32 -9.14
CA ASP A 28 0.83 1.10 -7.96
C ASP A 28 1.19 -0.28 -7.37
N VAL A 29 1.81 -0.26 -6.20
CA VAL A 29 2.39 -1.48 -5.63
C VAL A 29 1.34 -2.50 -5.21
N ALA A 30 0.15 -2.08 -4.81
CA ALA A 30 -0.95 -2.92 -4.33
C ALA A 30 -0.46 -4.14 -3.54
N GLY A 31 0.28 -3.85 -2.46
CA GLY A 31 0.99 -4.86 -1.67
C GLY A 31 0.08 -5.76 -0.85
N LEU A 32 0.66 -6.81 -0.30
CA LEU A 32 -0.01 -7.69 0.66
C LEU A 32 -0.40 -6.90 1.92
N GLY A 33 -1.66 -7.00 2.32
CA GLY A 33 -2.24 -6.29 3.47
C GLY A 33 -3.70 -5.87 3.27
N GLY A 34 -4.21 -5.94 2.04
CA GLY A 34 -5.60 -5.69 1.68
C GLY A 34 -6.29 -6.95 1.14
N THR A 35 -7.00 -6.81 0.03
CA THR A 35 -7.65 -7.94 -0.66
C THR A 35 -6.62 -8.95 -1.15
N ASN A 36 -6.81 -10.19 -0.78
CA ASN A 36 -6.02 -11.32 -1.27
C ASN A 36 -6.89 -12.17 -2.22
N TRP A 37 -6.55 -12.14 -3.49
CA TRP A 37 -7.34 -12.86 -4.50
C TRP A 37 -7.22 -14.38 -4.40
N ALA A 38 -6.12 -14.93 -3.88
CA ALA A 38 -6.01 -16.35 -3.62
C ALA A 38 -7.04 -16.80 -2.57
N VAL A 39 -7.24 -16.00 -1.51
CA VAL A 39 -8.27 -16.25 -0.49
C VAL A 39 -9.67 -16.13 -1.09
N VAL A 40 -9.92 -15.12 -1.94
CA VAL A 40 -11.20 -14.95 -2.63
C VAL A 40 -11.51 -16.16 -3.52
N GLU A 41 -10.55 -16.63 -4.30
CA GLU A 41 -10.73 -17.80 -5.16
C GLU A 41 -10.89 -19.09 -4.34
N ALA A 42 -10.16 -19.26 -3.25
CA ALA A 42 -10.34 -20.39 -2.33
C ALA A 42 -11.76 -20.41 -1.73
N ALA A 43 -12.28 -19.24 -1.35
CA ALA A 43 -13.64 -19.13 -0.80
C ALA A 43 -14.73 -19.41 -1.84
N ARG A 44 -14.46 -19.19 -3.13
CA ARG A 44 -15.37 -19.46 -4.26
C ARG A 44 -15.23 -20.86 -4.85
N ALA A 45 -14.19 -21.60 -4.44
CA ALA A 45 -13.88 -22.91 -4.99
C ALA A 45 -15.02 -23.90 -4.76
N GLN A 46 -15.40 -24.60 -5.82
CA GLN A 46 -16.45 -25.62 -5.78
C GLN A 46 -15.94 -26.99 -5.30
N TYR A 47 -14.63 -27.23 -5.44
CA TYR A 47 -13.99 -28.49 -5.11
C TYR A 47 -12.97 -28.30 -3.99
N PRO A 48 -12.83 -29.29 -3.07
CA PRO A 48 -11.91 -29.20 -1.92
C PRO A 48 -10.44 -29.03 -2.31
N ASP A 49 -10.00 -29.64 -3.39
CA ASP A 49 -8.63 -29.53 -3.91
C ASP A 49 -8.32 -28.12 -4.42
N GLN A 50 -9.26 -27.48 -5.14
CA GLN A 50 -9.12 -26.09 -5.57
C GLN A 50 -9.05 -25.13 -4.37
N ARG A 51 -9.87 -25.38 -3.34
CA ARG A 51 -9.82 -24.61 -2.09
C ARG A 51 -8.46 -24.74 -1.43
N ALA A 52 -7.95 -25.96 -1.25
CA ALA A 52 -6.65 -26.20 -0.63
C ALA A 52 -5.50 -25.53 -1.41
N ILE A 53 -5.58 -25.51 -2.76
CA ILE A 53 -4.60 -24.78 -3.59
C ILE A 53 -4.63 -23.29 -3.27
N GLY A 54 -5.80 -22.64 -3.27
CA GLY A 54 -5.90 -21.22 -2.99
C GLY A 54 -5.50 -20.87 -1.55
N GLU A 55 -5.85 -21.67 -0.57
CA GLU A 55 -5.48 -21.49 0.83
C GLU A 55 -3.95 -21.54 1.05
N ALA A 56 -3.21 -22.32 0.27
CA ALA A 56 -1.75 -22.39 0.34
C ALA A 56 -1.07 -21.06 -0.02
N PHE A 57 -1.76 -20.15 -0.71
CA PHE A 57 -1.26 -18.82 -1.12
C PHE A 57 -1.90 -17.67 -0.33
N HIS A 58 -2.51 -17.94 0.83
CA HIS A 58 -3.23 -16.92 1.59
C HIS A 58 -2.35 -15.75 2.07
N ASP A 59 -1.08 -15.98 2.28
CA ASP A 59 -0.08 -14.99 2.70
C ASP A 59 1.05 -14.80 1.67
N TRP A 60 0.85 -15.29 0.44
CA TRP A 60 1.82 -15.13 -0.63
C TRP A 60 1.78 -13.71 -1.19
N GLY A 61 2.88 -12.97 -1.00
CA GLY A 61 3.01 -11.60 -1.53
C GLY A 61 4.08 -10.80 -0.82
N ILE A 62 4.30 -9.58 -1.31
CA ILE A 62 5.21 -8.60 -0.73
C ILE A 62 4.38 -7.61 0.08
N PRO A 63 4.61 -7.47 1.40
CA PRO A 63 3.92 -6.48 2.21
C PRO A 63 4.03 -5.06 1.61
N THR A 64 2.98 -4.28 1.73
CA THR A 64 2.89 -2.95 1.11
C THR A 64 4.06 -2.04 1.46
N ALA A 65 4.48 -2.03 2.72
CA ALA A 65 5.62 -1.22 3.18
C ALA A 65 6.93 -1.61 2.49
N GLU A 66 7.17 -2.92 2.35
CA GLU A 66 8.35 -3.47 1.68
C GLU A 66 8.30 -3.20 0.17
N ALA A 67 7.14 -3.39 -0.46
CA ALA A 67 6.94 -3.13 -1.88
C ALA A 67 7.21 -1.66 -2.22
N ILE A 68 6.66 -0.70 -1.46
CA ILE A 68 6.92 0.74 -1.64
C ILE A 68 8.43 1.03 -1.56
N THR A 69 9.07 0.53 -0.51
CA THR A 69 10.51 0.76 -0.27
C THR A 69 11.37 0.15 -1.37
N ALA A 70 11.06 -1.09 -1.79
CA ALA A 70 11.80 -1.78 -2.86
C ALA A 70 11.66 -1.07 -4.21
N VAL A 71 10.44 -0.64 -4.57
CA VAL A 71 10.19 0.09 -5.82
C VAL A 71 10.89 1.45 -5.79
N ARG A 72 10.75 2.23 -4.72
CA ARG A 72 11.40 3.55 -4.59
C ARG A 72 12.92 3.45 -4.64
N HIS A 73 13.51 2.41 -4.07
CA HIS A 73 14.96 2.22 -4.09
C HIS A 73 15.51 2.10 -5.51
N VAL A 74 14.83 1.39 -6.39
CA VAL A 74 15.29 1.13 -7.77
C VAL A 74 14.70 2.08 -8.82
N CYS A 75 13.56 2.71 -8.55
CA CYS A 75 12.82 3.60 -9.47
C CYS A 75 12.64 4.97 -8.83
N ARG A 76 13.72 5.74 -8.68
CA ARG A 76 13.74 6.99 -7.89
C ARG A 76 12.82 8.08 -8.42
N ASP A 77 12.68 8.20 -9.74
CA ASP A 77 11.95 9.27 -10.41
C ASP A 77 10.55 8.84 -10.91
N THR A 78 10.19 7.57 -10.73
CA THR A 78 8.89 7.02 -11.13
C THR A 78 7.81 7.38 -10.09
N GLN A 79 6.60 7.66 -10.55
CA GLN A 79 5.45 7.85 -9.65
C GLN A 79 5.13 6.53 -8.95
N VAL A 80 5.09 6.54 -7.62
CA VAL A 80 4.77 5.36 -6.80
C VAL A 80 3.48 5.61 -6.04
N ILE A 81 2.49 4.76 -6.28
CA ILE A 81 1.24 4.72 -5.52
C ILE A 81 1.38 3.61 -4.48
N GLY A 82 1.30 3.99 -3.20
CA GLY A 82 1.31 3.05 -2.08
C GLY A 82 -0.10 2.61 -1.75
N SER A 83 -0.51 1.46 -2.25
CA SER A 83 -1.79 0.85 -1.96
C SER A 83 -1.64 -0.62 -1.53
N GLY A 84 -2.71 -1.23 -1.05
CA GLY A 84 -2.73 -2.57 -0.47
C GLY A 84 -2.81 -2.50 1.05
N GLY A 85 -4.04 -2.60 1.60
CA GLY A 85 -4.29 -2.55 3.04
C GLY A 85 -4.11 -1.19 3.71
N VAL A 86 -4.05 -0.10 2.96
CA VAL A 86 -4.09 1.26 3.51
C VAL A 86 -5.50 1.55 3.99
N ARG A 87 -5.67 1.84 5.28
CA ARG A 87 -6.99 1.90 5.93
C ARG A 87 -7.38 3.30 6.37
N ASP A 88 -6.38 4.12 6.71
CA ASP A 88 -6.60 5.41 7.37
C ASP A 88 -5.47 6.40 7.03
N GLY A 89 -5.56 7.62 7.58
CA GLY A 89 -4.58 8.67 7.36
C GLY A 89 -3.21 8.40 7.99
N VAL A 90 -3.13 7.52 8.99
CA VAL A 90 -1.86 7.12 9.60
C VAL A 90 -1.13 6.15 8.68
N ASP A 91 -1.84 5.16 8.12
CA ASP A 91 -1.27 4.27 7.11
C ASP A 91 -0.85 5.04 5.85
N ALA A 92 -1.64 6.05 5.43
CA ALA A 92 -1.24 6.96 4.36
C ALA A 92 0.06 7.72 4.68
N ALA A 93 0.20 8.25 5.90
CA ALA A 93 1.43 8.92 6.35
C ALA A 93 2.64 7.99 6.28
N LYS A 94 2.49 6.73 6.72
CA LYS A 94 3.53 5.70 6.62
C LYS A 94 3.91 5.41 5.17
N ALA A 95 2.92 5.20 4.29
CA ALA A 95 3.16 4.94 2.87
C ALA A 95 3.95 6.08 2.20
N LEU A 96 3.53 7.33 2.44
CA LEU A 96 4.22 8.53 1.94
C LEU A 96 5.66 8.62 2.49
N ARG A 97 5.84 8.35 3.79
CA ARG A 97 7.16 8.36 4.42
C ARG A 97 8.09 7.28 3.87
N LEU A 98 7.57 6.12 3.50
CA LEU A 98 8.33 5.02 2.92
C LEU A 98 8.71 5.24 1.44
N GLY A 99 8.16 6.27 0.81
CA GLY A 99 8.54 6.66 -0.54
C GLY A 99 7.42 6.65 -1.58
N ALA A 100 6.17 6.40 -1.20
CA ALA A 100 5.05 6.60 -2.10
C ALA A 100 4.83 8.09 -2.39
N ASP A 101 4.40 8.41 -3.61
CA ASP A 101 3.99 9.77 -3.98
C ASP A 101 2.53 10.02 -3.62
N VAL A 102 1.72 8.97 -3.70
CA VAL A 102 0.29 8.97 -3.42
C VAL A 102 -0.05 7.73 -2.59
N ALA A 103 -0.97 7.87 -1.64
CA ALA A 103 -1.57 6.73 -0.93
C ALA A 103 -2.87 6.32 -1.63
N GLY A 104 -3.04 5.01 -1.88
CA GLY A 104 -4.22 4.45 -2.52
C GLY A 104 -5.11 3.70 -1.54
N PHE A 105 -6.41 3.95 -1.60
CA PHE A 105 -7.43 3.31 -0.77
C PHE A 105 -8.38 2.48 -1.64
N ALA A 106 -8.85 1.35 -1.13
CA ALA A 106 -9.84 0.52 -1.79
C ALA A 106 -10.84 -0.04 -0.78
N GLY A 107 -10.59 -1.18 -0.17
CA GLY A 107 -11.53 -1.86 0.74
C GLY A 107 -11.97 -1.00 1.92
N SER A 108 -11.08 -0.19 2.48
CA SER A 108 -11.38 0.67 3.64
C SER A 108 -12.38 1.80 3.37
N VAL A 109 -12.61 2.14 2.11
CA VAL A 109 -13.56 3.19 1.70
C VAL A 109 -14.76 2.64 0.91
N LEU A 110 -14.79 1.33 0.66
CA LEU A 110 -15.80 0.70 -0.19
C LEU A 110 -17.20 0.82 0.40
N GLU A 111 -17.35 0.58 1.70
CA GLU A 111 -18.64 0.65 2.39
C GLU A 111 -19.25 2.05 2.25
N SER A 112 -18.48 3.10 2.57
CA SER A 112 -18.91 4.49 2.42
C SER A 112 -19.23 4.85 0.96
N ALA A 113 -18.46 4.31 -0.01
CA ALA A 113 -18.70 4.57 -1.43
C ALA A 113 -19.98 3.91 -1.96
N VAL A 114 -20.36 2.77 -1.38
CA VAL A 114 -21.62 2.08 -1.71
C VAL A 114 -22.82 2.73 -1.03
N ASP A 115 -22.62 3.29 0.17
CA ASP A 115 -23.70 3.92 0.94
C ASP A 115 -24.15 5.23 0.26
N SER A 116 -23.26 6.23 0.18
CA SER A 116 -23.60 7.53 -0.45
C SER A 116 -22.35 8.36 -0.77
N THR A 117 -22.54 9.37 -1.63
CA THR A 117 -21.51 10.36 -1.91
C THR A 117 -21.10 11.13 -0.64
N GLU A 118 -22.07 11.49 0.20
CA GLU A 118 -21.88 12.21 1.46
C GLU A 118 -21.07 11.38 2.45
N ALA A 119 -21.37 10.08 2.59
CA ALA A 119 -20.62 9.15 3.42
C ALA A 119 -19.16 9.02 2.94
N MET A 120 -18.96 8.90 1.63
CA MET A 120 -17.64 8.85 1.03
C MET A 120 -16.82 10.12 1.26
N ILE A 121 -17.44 11.31 1.11
CA ILE A 121 -16.80 12.59 1.40
C ILE A 121 -16.41 12.65 2.87
N GLY A 122 -17.30 12.28 3.79
CA GLY A 122 -17.03 12.25 5.23
C GLY A 122 -15.83 11.34 5.58
N GLN A 123 -15.79 10.15 4.98
CA GLN A 123 -14.67 9.22 5.16
C GLN A 123 -13.34 9.80 4.67
N LEU A 124 -13.32 10.41 3.48
CA LEU A 124 -12.11 11.05 2.93
C LEU A 124 -11.66 12.24 3.79
N GLN A 125 -12.59 13.04 4.30
CA GLN A 125 -12.30 14.14 5.22
C GLN A 125 -11.65 13.63 6.52
N ALA A 126 -12.14 12.53 7.08
CA ALA A 126 -11.55 11.89 8.26
C ALA A 126 -10.11 11.42 7.98
N ILE A 127 -9.87 10.75 6.85
CA ILE A 127 -8.54 10.31 6.43
C ILE A 127 -7.57 11.51 6.30
N VAL A 128 -8.02 12.61 5.67
CA VAL A 128 -7.22 13.83 5.54
C VAL A 128 -6.93 14.46 6.90
N ALA A 129 -7.89 14.48 7.82
CA ALA A 129 -7.68 14.99 9.16
C ALA A 129 -6.64 14.14 9.94
N GLN A 130 -6.72 12.82 9.85
CA GLN A 130 -5.74 11.89 10.45
C GLN A 130 -4.33 12.12 9.88
N LEU A 131 -4.20 12.29 8.56
CA LEU A 131 -2.92 12.59 7.92
C LEU A 131 -2.34 13.93 8.40
N ARG A 132 -3.18 14.96 8.56
CA ARG A 132 -2.76 16.26 9.13
C ARG A 132 -2.26 16.12 10.56
N ILE A 133 -2.95 15.32 11.39
CA ILE A 133 -2.52 15.01 12.75
C ILE A 133 -1.17 14.28 12.74
N ALA A 134 -0.98 13.30 11.86
CA ALA A 134 0.30 12.61 11.71
C ALA A 134 1.44 13.57 11.32
N CYS A 135 1.19 14.51 10.42
CA CYS A 135 2.15 15.58 10.11
C CYS A 135 2.47 16.43 11.35
N PHE A 136 1.45 16.84 12.10
CA PHE A 136 1.65 17.62 13.34
C PHE A 136 2.49 16.87 14.36
N CYS A 137 2.17 15.60 14.64
CA CYS A 137 2.88 14.76 15.59
C CYS A 137 4.35 14.49 15.19
N THR A 138 4.67 14.54 13.91
CA THR A 138 6.05 14.36 13.39
C THR A 138 6.79 15.70 13.19
N GLY A 139 6.18 16.83 13.56
CA GLY A 139 6.74 18.16 13.35
C GLY A 139 6.83 18.57 11.87
N SER A 140 6.07 17.92 11.00
CA SER A 140 6.08 18.14 9.55
C SER A 140 4.99 19.15 9.16
N ARG A 141 5.36 20.25 8.51
CA ARG A 141 4.43 21.29 8.06
C ARG A 141 3.66 20.92 6.78
N ASN A 142 4.16 19.94 6.04
CA ASN A 142 3.60 19.48 4.77
C ASN A 142 4.09 18.07 4.44
N ILE A 143 3.54 17.48 3.37
CA ILE A 143 3.88 16.11 2.92
C ILE A 143 5.37 15.98 2.55
N LYS A 144 6.00 17.02 2.00
CA LYS A 144 7.41 16.99 1.65
C LYS A 144 8.30 16.81 2.90
N GLU A 145 7.96 17.48 4.00
CA GLU A 145 8.64 17.34 5.28
C GLU A 145 8.31 15.97 5.93
N LEU A 146 7.06 15.52 5.87
CA LEU A 146 6.65 14.19 6.33
C LEU A 146 7.49 13.08 5.68
N ARG A 147 7.78 13.20 4.40
CA ARG A 147 8.63 12.24 3.67
C ARG A 147 10.05 12.16 4.20
N CYS A 148 10.51 13.19 4.91
CA CYS A 148 11.83 13.26 5.52
C CYS A 148 11.81 13.00 7.03
N ALA A 149 10.65 12.83 7.65
CA ALA A 149 10.51 12.60 9.08
C ALA A 149 11.31 11.36 9.53
N PRO A 150 11.96 11.37 10.71
CA PRO A 150 12.73 10.24 11.18
C PRO A 150 11.82 8.99 11.34
N LEU A 151 12.33 7.83 10.91
CA LEU A 151 11.73 6.54 11.26
C LEU A 151 12.37 6.06 12.56
N LEU A 152 11.54 5.67 13.50
CA LEU A 152 12.05 4.97 14.68
C LEU A 152 12.52 3.58 14.24
N SER A 153 13.76 3.24 14.51
CA SER A 153 14.20 1.84 14.46
C SER A 153 13.41 1.08 15.52
N GLY A 154 12.84 -0.04 15.16
CA GLY A 154 12.22 -0.94 16.14
C GLY A 154 13.21 -1.33 17.24
N PRO A 155 12.75 -1.80 18.40
CA PRO A 155 13.66 -2.32 19.43
C PRO A 155 14.57 -3.38 18.79
N PRO A 156 15.86 -3.44 19.18
CA PRO A 156 16.78 -4.45 18.68
C PRO A 156 16.14 -5.83 18.88
N SER A 157 16.22 -6.67 17.85
CA SER A 157 15.71 -8.04 17.94
C SER A 157 16.30 -8.74 19.16
N PRO A 158 15.51 -9.42 20.00
CA PRO A 158 16.06 -10.20 21.11
C PRO A 158 17.04 -11.24 20.52
N GLY A 159 18.35 -11.04 20.70
CA GLY A 159 19.38 -11.94 20.20
C GLY A 159 20.52 -11.27 19.43
N ALA A 160 20.53 -9.96 19.25
CA ALA A 160 21.68 -9.22 18.69
C ALA A 160 22.56 -8.68 19.85
N MET A 161 23.16 -9.59 20.60
CA MET A 161 24.34 -9.34 21.44
C MET A 161 25.39 -10.39 21.15
#